data_1818938058c40cfa258c26cedf016eb7
#
_entry.id   1818938058c40cfa258c26cedf016eb7
#
_cell.length_a   1.000
_cell.length_b   1.000
_cell.length_c   1.000
_cell.angle_alpha   90.00
_cell.angle_beta   90.00
_cell.angle_gamma   90.00
#
_symmetry.space_group_name_H-M   'P 1'
#
loop_
_entity.id
_entity.type
_entity.pdbx_description
1 polymer ?
#
loop_
_entity_poly.entity_id
_entity_poly.type
_entity_poly.pdbx_seq_one_letter_code
_entity_poly.pdbx_strand_id
1 'polypeptide(L)'
;MTHRRIGATAMAVALAAGAGQAMAQYEGQTLSLFNWSQYMDPAIIEGFEDEYGVEVVENYFNSNGEMFAKLQAGGVSQYDVVVPSNYYVPRLVESGLVQPLDHERLSNLDNLMETFIDPAFDPGNEYSAAYQWGTTGLVYDREVLGDVPASWSVLFDPAVNPDAPFALPEDAQVTLGAACAWLGHGYDCTGRDALEEAARLVLETKQRDNFAGFIQGTPVLQQLVRGSVAAGMTFNGDYLFFKSEDPEGFADIEYVIPEEGAEVWVDNMMIPAEAPNPELAHAFIDYILRAEVGAQLSNWNYYSSPNAAALPMLDEVLQQPPITPTDAEMETLTFIPSLKGDDLQFLQQVWREVESR
;
A
#
# COMPACT_ATOMS: atom_id res chain seq x y z
N MET A 1 -35.41 -26.12 37.39
CA MET A 1 -34.77 -24.86 36.96
C MET A 1 -33.28 -24.92 37.32
N THR A 2 -32.45 -25.58 36.54
CA THR A 2 -30.98 -25.61 36.78
C THR A 2 -30.33 -26.22 35.53
N HIS A 3 -30.22 -25.43 34.44
CA HIS A 3 -29.29 -25.73 33.34
C HIS A 3 -29.00 -24.43 32.59
N ARG A 4 -28.02 -23.68 33.02
CA ARG A 4 -27.37 -22.62 32.20
C ARG A 4 -26.16 -21.97 32.92
N ARG A 5 -25.06 -22.72 33.10
CA ARG A 5 -23.76 -22.12 33.51
C ARG A 5 -22.53 -22.94 33.08
N ILE A 6 -22.62 -23.82 32.08
CA ILE A 6 -21.46 -24.66 31.67
C ILE A 6 -20.75 -24.12 30.39
N GLY A 7 -21.39 -23.25 29.60
CA GLY A 7 -20.81 -22.82 28.34
C GLY A 7 -19.67 -21.78 28.43
N ALA A 8 -19.78 -20.82 29.37
CA ALA A 8 -18.83 -19.71 29.44
C ALA A 8 -17.45 -20.10 30.00
N THR A 9 -17.43 -21.07 30.93
CA THR A 9 -16.17 -21.48 31.60
C THR A 9 -15.32 -22.38 30.68
N ALA A 10 -15.93 -23.17 29.78
CA ALA A 10 -15.19 -24.03 28.86
C ALA A 10 -14.50 -23.23 27.72
N MET A 11 -15.12 -22.15 27.25
CA MET A 11 -14.55 -21.30 26.21
C MET A 11 -13.37 -20.45 26.72
N ALA A 12 -13.47 -19.91 27.94
CA ALA A 12 -12.37 -19.17 28.58
C ALA A 12 -11.14 -20.05 28.88
N VAL A 13 -11.36 -21.33 29.24
CA VAL A 13 -10.27 -22.28 29.52
C VAL A 13 -9.57 -22.73 28.22
N ALA A 14 -10.30 -22.84 27.11
CA ALA A 14 -9.70 -23.20 25.80
C ALA A 14 -8.85 -22.06 25.23
N LEU A 15 -9.27 -20.80 25.35
CA LEU A 15 -8.50 -19.62 24.95
C LEU A 15 -7.22 -19.46 25.79
N ALA A 16 -7.30 -19.64 27.12
CA ALA A 16 -6.14 -19.55 27.99
C ALA A 16 -5.13 -20.69 27.77
N ALA A 17 -5.58 -21.88 27.38
CA ALA A 17 -4.71 -23.00 27.05
C ALA A 17 -4.01 -22.80 25.70
N GLY A 18 -4.65 -22.18 24.71
CA GLY A 18 -4.08 -21.86 23.39
C GLY A 18 -2.99 -20.78 23.48
N ALA A 19 -3.25 -19.68 24.18
CA ALA A 19 -2.27 -18.61 24.41
C ALA A 19 -1.03 -19.10 25.17
N GLY A 20 -1.21 -19.93 26.20
CA GLY A 20 -0.09 -20.53 26.95
C GLY A 20 0.77 -21.48 26.13
N GLN A 21 0.24 -22.12 25.09
CA GLN A 21 0.99 -22.97 24.16
C GLN A 21 1.77 -22.14 23.14
N ALA A 22 1.19 -21.07 22.61
CA ALA A 22 1.85 -20.15 21.68
C ALA A 22 3.05 -19.46 22.32
N MET A 23 2.90 -18.92 23.54
CA MET A 23 4.01 -18.34 24.31
C MET A 23 5.16 -19.35 24.51
N ALA A 24 4.86 -20.59 24.87
CA ALA A 24 5.89 -21.60 25.11
C ALA A 24 6.66 -22.02 23.84
N GLN A 25 6.06 -21.84 22.66
CA GLN A 25 6.66 -22.24 21.39
C GLN A 25 7.68 -21.21 20.88
N TYR A 26 7.42 -19.91 21.06
CA TYR A 26 8.19 -18.82 20.47
C TYR A 26 8.94 -17.96 21.50
N GLU A 27 8.80 -18.25 22.79
CA GLU A 27 9.33 -17.44 23.90
C GLU A 27 10.81 -17.06 23.69
N GLY A 28 11.08 -15.77 23.73
CA GLY A 28 12.41 -15.18 23.60
C GLY A 28 12.96 -15.12 22.15
N GLN A 29 12.15 -15.47 21.14
CA GLN A 29 12.52 -15.23 19.75
C GLN A 29 12.30 -13.75 19.37
N THR A 30 12.98 -13.31 18.30
CA THR A 30 12.82 -11.98 17.73
C THR A 30 12.27 -12.11 16.31
N LEU A 31 11.18 -11.41 16.00
CA LEU A 31 10.66 -11.28 14.65
C LEU A 31 11.18 -9.98 14.02
N SER A 32 11.82 -10.08 12.87
CA SER A 32 12.30 -8.92 12.12
C SER A 32 11.33 -8.58 10.99
N LEU A 33 10.57 -7.50 11.17
CA LEU A 33 9.60 -6.99 10.19
C LEU A 33 10.28 -5.93 9.30
N PHE A 34 10.17 -6.05 7.96
CA PHE A 34 10.66 -5.07 7.00
C PHE A 34 9.48 -4.48 6.26
N ASN A 35 9.06 -3.28 6.68
CA ASN A 35 7.80 -2.64 6.32
C ASN A 35 8.02 -1.19 5.84
N TRP A 36 6.97 -0.55 5.39
CA TRP A 36 6.89 0.89 5.18
C TRP A 36 6.90 1.63 6.52
N SER A 37 7.41 2.87 6.55
CA SER A 37 7.37 3.67 7.77
C SER A 37 5.95 4.12 8.08
N GLN A 38 5.58 4.20 9.37
CA GLN A 38 4.26 4.63 9.85
C GLN A 38 3.08 3.78 9.27
N TYR A 39 3.29 2.49 9.13
CA TYR A 39 2.34 1.60 8.48
C TYR A 39 1.91 0.43 9.37
N MET A 40 2.29 0.47 10.64
CA MET A 40 1.93 -0.50 11.68
C MET A 40 1.56 0.24 12.98
N ASP A 41 0.41 -0.11 13.58
CA ASP A 41 0.03 0.39 14.91
C ASP A 41 0.94 -0.23 15.97
N PRO A 42 1.66 0.57 16.77
CA PRO A 42 2.51 0.05 17.84
C PRO A 42 1.76 -0.84 18.84
N ALA A 43 0.47 -0.59 19.09
CA ALA A 43 -0.33 -1.41 19.99
C ALA A 43 -0.60 -2.83 19.43
N ILE A 44 -0.58 -3.01 18.10
CA ILE A 44 -0.65 -4.33 17.45
C ILE A 44 0.65 -5.10 17.72
N ILE A 45 1.80 -4.42 17.59
CA ILE A 45 3.11 -5.02 17.91
C ILE A 45 3.15 -5.45 19.38
N GLU A 46 2.82 -4.54 20.31
CA GLU A 46 2.76 -4.86 21.74
C GLU A 46 1.83 -6.06 22.03
N GLY A 47 0.66 -6.11 21.38
CA GLY A 47 -0.28 -7.22 21.54
C GLY A 47 0.27 -8.55 21.04
N PHE A 48 1.02 -8.55 19.93
CA PHE A 48 1.68 -9.75 19.40
C PHE A 48 2.82 -10.20 20.32
N GLU A 49 3.66 -9.28 20.79
CA GLU A 49 4.75 -9.56 21.72
C GLU A 49 4.24 -10.17 23.02
N ASP A 50 3.17 -9.59 23.58
CA ASP A 50 2.55 -10.08 24.83
C ASP A 50 1.91 -11.48 24.64
N GLU A 51 1.26 -11.74 23.49
CA GLU A 51 0.60 -13.02 23.23
C GLU A 51 1.59 -14.16 22.98
N TYR A 52 2.70 -13.87 22.29
CA TYR A 52 3.65 -14.90 21.83
C TYR A 52 4.96 -14.95 22.66
N GLY A 53 5.19 -13.98 23.54
CA GLY A 53 6.41 -13.90 24.36
C GLY A 53 7.67 -13.60 23.54
N VAL A 54 7.55 -12.81 22.50
CA VAL A 54 8.60 -12.48 21.52
C VAL A 54 8.94 -10.99 21.54
N GLU A 55 9.98 -10.60 20.81
CA GLU A 55 10.31 -9.22 20.47
C GLU A 55 10.08 -9.00 18.97
N VAL A 56 9.47 -7.87 18.56
CA VAL A 56 9.33 -7.47 17.18
C VAL A 56 10.24 -6.29 16.88
N VAL A 57 11.12 -6.44 15.91
CA VAL A 57 12.02 -5.37 15.45
C VAL A 57 11.56 -4.88 14.09
N GLU A 58 11.04 -3.65 14.04
CA GLU A 58 10.65 -3.01 12.80
C GLU A 58 11.85 -2.41 12.07
N ASN A 59 11.94 -2.69 10.79
CA ASN A 59 12.87 -2.08 9.85
C ASN A 59 12.06 -1.47 8.72
N TYR A 60 12.52 -0.36 8.15
CA TYR A 60 11.75 0.40 7.19
C TYR A 60 12.47 0.56 5.85
N PHE A 61 11.67 0.69 4.79
CA PHE A 61 12.10 1.09 3.46
C PHE A 61 11.17 2.19 2.92
N ASN A 62 11.65 2.95 1.92
CA ASN A 62 10.91 4.06 1.34
C ASN A 62 10.39 3.77 -0.07
N SER A 63 10.83 2.67 -0.68
CA SER A 63 10.36 2.23 -1.99
C SER A 63 10.52 0.72 -2.17
N ASN A 64 9.68 0.13 -3.01
CA ASN A 64 9.81 -1.28 -3.38
C ASN A 64 11.18 -1.61 -4.01
N GLY A 65 11.78 -0.64 -4.73
CA GLY A 65 13.11 -0.78 -5.31
C GLY A 65 14.21 -0.90 -4.25
N GLU A 66 14.14 -0.08 -3.19
CA GLU A 66 15.05 -0.16 -2.03
C GLU A 66 14.92 -1.51 -1.33
N MET A 67 13.70 -1.93 -1.01
CA MET A 67 13.40 -3.20 -0.40
C MET A 67 13.96 -4.37 -1.22
N PHE A 68 13.67 -4.40 -2.52
CA PHE A 68 14.13 -5.44 -3.44
C PHE A 68 15.67 -5.51 -3.50
N ALA A 69 16.35 -4.37 -3.66
CA ALA A 69 17.80 -4.30 -3.68
C ALA A 69 18.43 -4.80 -2.36
N LYS A 70 17.80 -4.48 -1.22
CA LYS A 70 18.25 -4.94 0.09
C LYS A 70 18.13 -6.46 0.26
N LEU A 71 17.00 -7.05 -0.17
CA LEU A 71 16.83 -8.50 -0.15
C LEU A 71 17.84 -9.19 -1.05
N GLN A 72 18.08 -8.69 -2.26
CA GLN A 72 19.12 -9.21 -3.17
C GLN A 72 20.54 -9.13 -2.60
N ALA A 73 20.82 -8.11 -1.80
CA ALA A 73 22.14 -7.93 -1.17
C ALA A 73 22.37 -8.81 0.08
N GLY A 74 21.51 -9.82 0.31
CA GLY A 74 21.59 -10.74 1.44
C GLY A 74 20.59 -10.44 2.58
N GLY A 75 19.65 -9.53 2.36
CA GLY A 75 18.59 -9.22 3.34
C GLY A 75 17.63 -10.39 3.58
N VAL A 76 17.59 -11.39 2.69
CA VAL A 76 16.72 -12.57 2.83
C VAL A 76 16.94 -13.40 4.11
N SER A 77 18.09 -13.26 4.76
CA SER A 77 18.41 -13.90 6.04
C SER A 77 18.38 -12.92 7.23
N GLN A 78 17.94 -11.69 7.01
CA GLN A 78 17.88 -10.64 8.04
C GLN A 78 16.45 -10.33 8.49
N TYR A 79 15.47 -10.66 7.68
CA TYR A 79 14.06 -10.35 7.92
C TYR A 79 13.22 -11.63 7.93
N ASP A 80 12.16 -11.61 8.74
CA ASP A 80 11.18 -12.69 8.85
C ASP A 80 9.93 -12.41 8.01
N VAL A 81 9.51 -11.14 7.95
CA VAL A 81 8.37 -10.68 7.13
C VAL A 81 8.79 -9.44 6.35
N VAL A 82 8.38 -9.37 5.08
CA VAL A 82 8.53 -8.20 4.20
C VAL A 82 7.19 -7.83 3.60
N VAL A 83 6.95 -6.50 3.38
CA VAL A 83 5.63 -5.99 2.96
C VAL A 83 5.72 -5.24 1.62
N PRO A 84 5.87 -5.94 0.46
CA PRO A 84 5.89 -5.33 -0.87
C PRO A 84 4.50 -5.00 -1.40
N SER A 85 4.44 -4.05 -2.34
CA SER A 85 3.26 -3.83 -3.16
C SER A 85 3.08 -4.93 -4.20
N ASN A 86 1.84 -5.14 -4.64
CA ASN A 86 1.41 -6.23 -5.53
C ASN A 86 2.29 -6.43 -6.78
N TYR A 87 2.72 -5.36 -7.44
CA TYR A 87 3.53 -5.45 -8.67
C TYR A 87 4.98 -5.91 -8.44
N TYR A 88 5.45 -5.95 -7.18
CA TYR A 88 6.73 -6.54 -6.81
C TYR A 88 6.64 -8.01 -6.40
N VAL A 89 5.46 -8.53 -6.03
CA VAL A 89 5.28 -9.93 -5.62
C VAL A 89 5.83 -10.90 -6.67
N PRO A 90 5.45 -10.85 -7.96
CA PRO A 90 6.00 -11.76 -8.96
C PRO A 90 7.52 -11.61 -9.15
N ARG A 91 8.07 -10.42 -8.96
CA ARG A 91 9.52 -10.17 -9.04
C ARG A 91 10.30 -10.87 -7.93
N LEU A 92 9.79 -10.79 -6.71
CA LEU A 92 10.37 -11.44 -5.54
C LEU A 92 10.35 -12.96 -5.69
N VAL A 93 9.22 -13.51 -6.15
CA VAL A 93 9.05 -14.94 -6.42
C VAL A 93 10.04 -15.42 -7.50
N GLU A 94 10.07 -14.75 -8.66
CA GLU A 94 10.96 -15.12 -9.78
C GLU A 94 12.45 -15.01 -9.43
N SER A 95 12.80 -14.08 -8.54
CA SER A 95 14.17 -13.91 -8.07
C SER A 95 14.57 -14.90 -6.96
N GLY A 96 13.63 -15.75 -6.50
CA GLY A 96 13.86 -16.69 -5.40
C GLY A 96 14.15 -16.01 -4.06
N LEU A 97 13.63 -14.80 -3.84
CA LEU A 97 13.86 -14.00 -2.64
C LEU A 97 12.84 -14.25 -1.53
N VAL A 98 11.77 -14.99 -1.83
CA VAL A 98 10.70 -15.34 -0.90
C VAL A 98 10.39 -16.82 -0.97
N GLN A 99 9.80 -17.37 0.08
CA GLN A 99 9.36 -18.74 0.18
C GLN A 99 7.83 -18.84 0.16
N PRO A 100 7.26 -20.01 -0.24
CA PRO A 100 5.81 -20.23 -0.17
C PRO A 100 5.27 -20.12 1.25
N LEU A 101 4.04 -19.64 1.37
CA LEU A 101 3.28 -19.64 2.62
C LEU A 101 2.74 -21.06 2.93
N ASP A 102 2.83 -21.47 4.18
CA ASP A 102 2.18 -22.69 4.69
C ASP A 102 0.74 -22.34 5.11
N HIS A 103 -0.22 -22.60 4.24
CA HIS A 103 -1.63 -22.29 4.49
C HIS A 103 -2.22 -23.05 5.70
N GLU A 104 -1.65 -24.20 6.09
CA GLU A 104 -2.10 -24.90 7.30
C GLU A 104 -1.86 -24.09 8.57
N ARG A 105 -0.96 -23.09 8.52
CA ARG A 105 -0.62 -22.18 9.61
C ARG A 105 -1.37 -20.85 9.54
N LEU A 106 -2.12 -20.57 8.47
CA LEU A 106 -2.81 -19.32 8.21
C LEU A 106 -4.35 -19.51 8.31
N SER A 107 -4.81 -19.75 9.54
CA SER A 107 -6.22 -20.03 9.80
C SER A 107 -7.15 -18.84 9.51
N ASN A 108 -6.60 -17.63 9.46
CA ASN A 108 -7.31 -16.39 9.20
C ASN A 108 -7.19 -15.91 7.72
N LEU A 109 -6.55 -16.69 6.84
CA LEU A 109 -6.42 -16.33 5.42
C LEU A 109 -7.79 -16.21 4.73
N ASP A 110 -8.75 -17.04 5.11
CA ASP A 110 -10.14 -17.01 4.61
C ASP A 110 -10.92 -15.74 5.02
N ASN A 111 -10.36 -14.90 5.91
CA ASN A 111 -10.95 -13.62 6.25
C ASN A 111 -10.75 -12.56 5.15
N LEU A 112 -9.85 -12.79 4.19
CA LEU A 112 -9.61 -11.88 3.09
C LEU A 112 -10.87 -11.70 2.22
N MET A 113 -11.00 -10.51 1.63
CA MET A 113 -12.03 -10.22 0.62
C MET A 113 -11.76 -11.05 -0.64
N GLU A 114 -12.81 -11.44 -1.36
CA GLU A 114 -12.73 -12.25 -2.57
C GLU A 114 -11.74 -11.68 -3.61
N THR A 115 -11.64 -10.35 -3.70
CA THR A 115 -10.69 -9.64 -4.58
C THR A 115 -9.22 -9.93 -4.26
N PHE A 116 -8.91 -10.28 -3.01
CA PHE A 116 -7.55 -10.55 -2.55
C PHE A 116 -7.27 -12.04 -2.29
N ILE A 117 -8.25 -12.89 -2.56
CA ILE A 117 -8.09 -14.34 -2.63
C ILE A 117 -7.79 -14.71 -4.08
N ASP A 118 -6.73 -15.51 -4.31
CA ASP A 118 -6.29 -15.95 -5.64
C ASP A 118 -6.02 -14.78 -6.64
N PRO A 119 -5.27 -13.73 -6.22
CA PRO A 119 -5.04 -12.58 -7.09
C PRO A 119 -4.13 -12.94 -8.27
N ALA A 120 -4.32 -12.27 -9.41
CA ALA A 120 -3.56 -12.56 -10.64
C ALA A 120 -2.03 -12.43 -10.49
N PHE A 121 -1.54 -11.62 -9.53
CA PHE A 121 -0.11 -11.45 -9.25
C PHE A 121 0.47 -12.55 -8.35
N ASP A 122 -0.38 -13.31 -7.62
CA ASP A 122 0.01 -14.45 -6.78
C ASP A 122 -1.11 -15.50 -6.73
N PRO A 123 -1.28 -16.32 -7.79
CA PRO A 123 -2.35 -17.31 -7.85
C PRO A 123 -2.35 -18.26 -6.67
N GLY A 124 -3.51 -18.39 -6.02
CA GLY A 124 -3.70 -19.22 -4.84
C GLY A 124 -3.11 -18.65 -3.56
N ASN A 125 -2.67 -17.39 -3.53
CA ASN A 125 -1.93 -16.80 -2.39
C ASN A 125 -0.73 -17.68 -1.96
N GLU A 126 -0.01 -18.22 -2.96
CA GLU A 126 1.08 -19.18 -2.69
C GLU A 126 2.23 -18.54 -1.90
N TYR A 127 2.49 -17.25 -2.13
CA TYR A 127 3.64 -16.53 -1.54
C TYR A 127 3.25 -15.33 -0.70
N SER A 128 2.01 -14.85 -0.78
CA SER A 128 1.64 -13.57 -0.18
C SER A 128 0.24 -13.57 0.44
N ALA A 129 0.07 -12.78 1.49
CA ALA A 129 -1.22 -12.46 2.08
C ALA A 129 -1.42 -10.95 2.11
N ALA A 130 -2.57 -10.46 1.62
CA ALA A 130 -2.86 -9.05 1.58
C ALA A 130 -2.82 -8.43 2.99
N TYR A 131 -2.19 -7.25 3.10
CA TYR A 131 -1.95 -6.53 4.34
C TYR A 131 -2.83 -5.28 4.47
N GLN A 132 -2.69 -4.36 3.53
CA GLN A 132 -3.46 -3.11 3.40
C GLN A 132 -3.63 -2.80 1.92
N TRP A 133 -4.67 -2.05 1.56
CA TRP A 133 -4.84 -1.57 0.19
C TRP A 133 -5.32 -0.13 0.15
N GLY A 134 -5.13 0.52 -0.98
CA GLY A 134 -5.56 1.89 -1.18
C GLY A 134 -5.46 2.32 -2.63
N THR A 135 -5.62 3.62 -2.85
CA THR A 135 -5.54 4.24 -4.17
C THR A 135 -4.52 5.35 -4.20
N THR A 136 -3.90 5.55 -5.37
CA THR A 136 -3.07 6.72 -5.65
C THR A 136 -3.89 7.67 -6.51
N GLY A 137 -4.17 8.86 -6.00
CA GLY A 137 -5.01 9.85 -6.68
C GLY A 137 -4.39 11.23 -6.76
N LEU A 138 -5.14 12.14 -7.38
CA LEU A 138 -4.81 13.56 -7.44
C LEU A 138 -5.15 14.21 -6.09
N VAL A 139 -4.21 14.98 -5.55
CA VAL A 139 -4.42 15.88 -4.42
C VAL A 139 -4.15 17.31 -4.85
N TYR A 140 -5.02 18.25 -4.46
CA TYR A 140 -4.86 19.63 -4.85
C TYR A 140 -5.47 20.62 -3.83
N ASP A 141 -4.97 21.84 -3.85
CA ASP A 141 -5.47 22.97 -3.05
C ASP A 141 -6.53 23.74 -3.86
N ARG A 142 -7.78 23.62 -3.41
CA ARG A 142 -8.93 24.27 -4.04
C ARG A 142 -8.92 25.80 -3.89
N GLU A 143 -8.32 26.33 -2.82
CA GLU A 143 -8.21 27.79 -2.67
C GLU A 143 -7.31 28.38 -3.77
N VAL A 144 -6.26 27.65 -4.18
CA VAL A 144 -5.31 28.08 -5.21
C VAL A 144 -5.80 27.79 -6.63
N LEU A 145 -6.32 26.57 -6.86
CA LEU A 145 -6.68 26.09 -8.20
C LEU A 145 -8.15 26.33 -8.57
N GLY A 146 -9.02 26.60 -7.59
CA GLY A 146 -10.46 26.71 -7.80
C GLY A 146 -11.11 25.34 -8.07
N ASP A 147 -12.24 25.37 -8.75
CA ASP A 147 -12.98 24.17 -9.15
C ASP A 147 -12.34 23.57 -10.42
N VAL A 148 -11.36 22.70 -10.22
CA VAL A 148 -10.73 21.92 -11.31
C VAL A 148 -11.43 20.57 -11.50
N PRO A 149 -11.34 19.95 -12.70
CA PRO A 149 -11.90 18.62 -12.90
C PRO A 149 -11.17 17.55 -12.08
N ALA A 150 -11.86 16.47 -11.71
CA ALA A 150 -11.24 15.26 -11.18
C ALA A 150 -10.52 14.52 -12.32
N SER A 151 -9.36 15.03 -12.72
CA SER A 151 -8.65 14.62 -13.94
C SER A 151 -7.15 14.85 -13.79
N TRP A 152 -6.36 13.98 -14.38
CA TRP A 152 -4.92 14.16 -14.50
C TRP A 152 -4.52 15.41 -15.32
N SER A 153 -5.49 16.06 -16.01
CA SER A 153 -5.27 17.35 -16.68
C SER A 153 -4.71 18.43 -15.75
N VAL A 154 -5.02 18.38 -14.45
CA VAL A 154 -4.48 19.33 -13.45
C VAL A 154 -2.95 19.30 -13.41
N LEU A 155 -2.36 18.13 -13.67
CA LEU A 155 -0.90 17.96 -13.70
C LEU A 155 -0.32 18.12 -15.13
N PHE A 156 -1.04 17.65 -16.16
CA PHE A 156 -0.47 17.52 -17.51
C PHE A 156 -0.93 18.59 -18.49
N ASP A 157 -2.09 19.26 -18.29
CA ASP A 157 -2.58 20.29 -19.21
C ASP A 157 -2.28 21.71 -18.70
N PRO A 158 -1.41 22.48 -19.40
CA PRO A 158 -1.12 23.85 -19.02
C PRO A 158 -2.34 24.80 -19.16
N ALA A 159 -3.39 24.39 -19.88
CA ALA A 159 -4.62 25.19 -19.93
C ALA A 159 -5.48 25.06 -18.66
N VAL A 160 -5.39 23.92 -17.94
CA VAL A 160 -6.09 23.68 -16.67
C VAL A 160 -5.31 24.25 -15.48
N ASN A 161 -4.00 24.05 -15.47
CA ASN A 161 -3.11 24.59 -14.44
C ASN A 161 -1.96 25.36 -15.09
N PRO A 162 -2.14 26.65 -15.44
CA PRO A 162 -1.09 27.43 -16.10
C PRO A 162 0.08 27.80 -15.18
N ASP A 163 -0.17 28.13 -13.92
CA ASP A 163 0.79 28.84 -13.08
C ASP A 163 0.98 28.24 -11.67
N ALA A 164 -0.01 27.48 -11.14
CA ALA A 164 0.08 26.97 -9.78
C ALA A 164 1.14 25.84 -9.68
N PRO A 165 2.05 25.87 -8.67
CA PRO A 165 3.12 24.90 -8.58
C PRO A 165 2.59 23.49 -8.29
N PHE A 166 3.16 22.50 -8.95
CA PHE A 166 2.75 21.11 -8.80
C PHE A 166 3.95 20.15 -8.84
N ALA A 167 3.73 18.94 -8.31
CA ALA A 167 4.74 17.89 -8.25
C ALA A 167 4.22 16.59 -8.86
N LEU A 168 5.14 15.74 -9.33
CA LEU A 168 4.88 14.37 -9.76
C LEU A 168 5.62 13.39 -8.82
N PRO A 169 5.16 12.13 -8.67
CA PRO A 169 5.91 11.11 -7.95
C PRO A 169 7.23 10.76 -8.65
N GLU A 170 8.21 10.31 -7.88
CA GLU A 170 9.47 9.79 -8.42
C GLU A 170 9.32 8.35 -8.97
N ASP A 171 8.24 7.65 -8.64
CA ASP A 171 7.98 6.30 -9.14
C ASP A 171 7.60 6.31 -10.63
N ALA A 172 8.38 5.54 -11.41
CA ALA A 172 8.24 5.47 -12.86
C ALA A 172 6.87 4.93 -13.31
N GLN A 173 6.38 3.85 -12.66
CA GLN A 173 5.13 3.22 -13.07
C GLN A 173 3.91 4.06 -12.67
N VAL A 174 3.97 4.71 -11.51
CA VAL A 174 2.90 5.60 -11.03
C VAL A 174 2.80 6.85 -11.92
N THR A 175 3.90 7.53 -12.21
CA THR A 175 3.90 8.76 -13.01
C THR A 175 3.58 8.49 -14.48
N LEU A 176 4.18 7.45 -15.08
CA LEU A 176 3.87 7.10 -16.47
C LEU A 176 2.47 6.52 -16.61
N GLY A 177 1.96 5.80 -15.60
CA GLY A 177 0.58 5.32 -15.56
C GLY A 177 -0.44 6.46 -15.61
N ALA A 178 -0.25 7.50 -14.79
CA ALA A 178 -1.10 8.69 -14.81
C ALA A 178 -1.04 9.43 -16.16
N ALA A 179 0.17 9.55 -16.75
CA ALA A 179 0.34 10.14 -18.08
C ALA A 179 -0.33 9.30 -19.18
N CYS A 180 -0.22 7.96 -19.12
CA CYS A 180 -0.91 7.05 -20.03
C CYS A 180 -2.43 7.17 -19.90
N ALA A 181 -2.97 7.21 -18.69
CA ALA A 181 -4.40 7.39 -18.44
C ALA A 181 -4.90 8.70 -19.06
N TRP A 182 -4.19 9.80 -18.83
CA TRP A 182 -4.49 11.11 -19.43
C TRP A 182 -4.47 11.07 -20.99
N LEU A 183 -3.54 10.32 -21.59
CA LEU A 183 -3.44 10.14 -23.03
C LEU A 183 -4.49 9.15 -23.60
N GLY A 184 -5.28 8.48 -22.75
CA GLY A 184 -6.30 7.52 -23.16
C GLY A 184 -5.78 6.10 -23.42
N HIS A 185 -4.58 5.76 -22.93
CA HIS A 185 -3.99 4.43 -23.04
C HIS A 185 -4.33 3.50 -21.85
N GLY A 186 -5.01 4.01 -20.80
CA GLY A 186 -5.23 3.31 -19.54
C GLY A 186 -4.04 3.43 -18.58
N TYR A 187 -4.35 3.36 -17.28
CA TYR A 187 -3.32 3.52 -16.23
C TYR A 187 -2.30 2.36 -16.20
N ASP A 188 -2.71 1.19 -16.65
CA ASP A 188 -1.92 -0.05 -16.74
C ASP A 188 -1.14 -0.20 -18.04
N CYS A 189 -0.88 0.88 -18.77
CA CYS A 189 -0.22 0.83 -20.06
C CYS A 189 1.16 0.16 -19.99
N THR A 190 1.40 -0.80 -20.90
CA THR A 190 2.67 -1.54 -21.02
C THR A 190 3.24 -1.48 -22.43
N GLY A 191 2.46 -0.97 -23.40
CA GLY A 191 2.89 -0.84 -24.79
C GLY A 191 4.03 0.16 -24.94
N ARG A 192 5.08 -0.19 -25.70
CA ARG A 192 6.26 0.68 -25.90
C ARG A 192 5.90 2.05 -26.46
N ASP A 193 5.03 2.09 -27.46
CA ASP A 193 4.61 3.37 -28.08
C ASP A 193 3.86 4.25 -27.05
N ALA A 194 2.99 3.67 -26.22
CA ALA A 194 2.26 4.37 -25.19
C ALA A 194 3.20 4.90 -24.08
N LEU A 195 4.16 4.08 -23.64
CA LEU A 195 5.17 4.50 -22.65
C LEU A 195 6.09 5.60 -23.19
N GLU A 196 6.47 5.58 -24.48
CA GLU A 196 7.25 6.65 -25.10
C GLU A 196 6.43 7.95 -25.20
N GLU A 197 5.13 7.85 -25.47
CA GLU A 197 4.23 9.01 -25.55
C GLU A 197 4.02 9.61 -24.14
N ALA A 198 3.79 8.78 -23.15
CA ALA A 198 3.69 9.18 -21.74
C ALA A 198 4.98 9.86 -21.26
N ALA A 199 6.14 9.28 -21.58
CA ALA A 199 7.43 9.87 -21.21
C ALA A 199 7.67 11.24 -21.87
N ARG A 200 7.27 11.41 -23.12
CA ARG A 200 7.34 12.74 -23.80
C ARG A 200 6.46 13.76 -23.08
N LEU A 201 5.23 13.37 -22.71
CA LEU A 201 4.34 14.24 -21.93
C LEU A 201 4.96 14.62 -20.60
N VAL A 202 5.54 13.68 -19.85
CA VAL A 202 6.22 13.97 -18.58
C VAL A 202 7.42 14.88 -18.79
N LEU A 203 8.22 14.68 -19.85
CA LEU A 203 9.34 15.57 -20.18
C LEU A 203 8.89 16.98 -20.53
N GLU A 204 7.80 17.15 -21.27
CA GLU A 204 7.20 18.46 -21.56
C GLU A 204 6.66 19.11 -20.26
N THR A 205 6.04 18.32 -19.41
CA THR A 205 5.51 18.76 -18.11
C THR A 205 6.62 19.26 -17.18
N LYS A 206 7.77 18.55 -17.12
CA LYS A 206 8.96 18.98 -16.35
C LYS A 206 9.53 20.33 -16.78
N GLN A 207 9.35 20.72 -18.04
CA GLN A 207 9.88 21.99 -18.57
C GLN A 207 9.00 23.19 -18.25
N ARG A 208 7.85 22.98 -17.60
CA ARG A 208 6.95 24.05 -17.19
C ARG A 208 7.55 24.81 -15.99
N ASP A 209 7.45 26.13 -16.00
CA ASP A 209 7.99 27.00 -14.94
C ASP A 209 7.37 26.71 -13.57
N ASN A 210 6.16 26.17 -13.53
CA ASN A 210 5.44 25.79 -12.32
C ASN A 210 5.64 24.33 -11.89
N PHE A 211 6.51 23.55 -12.55
CA PHE A 211 6.88 22.22 -12.08
C PHE A 211 7.84 22.31 -10.89
N ALA A 212 7.39 21.90 -9.71
CA ALA A 212 8.17 21.97 -8.46
C ALA A 212 9.15 20.81 -8.29
N GLY A 213 9.07 19.77 -9.10
CA GLY A 213 9.97 18.62 -9.05
C GLY A 213 9.24 17.30 -8.81
N PHE A 214 10.04 16.24 -8.68
CA PHE A 214 9.56 14.94 -8.25
C PHE A 214 9.52 14.90 -6.71
N ILE A 215 8.35 14.58 -6.16
CA ILE A 215 8.09 14.51 -4.72
C ILE A 215 7.34 13.22 -4.44
N GLN A 216 7.96 12.36 -3.66
CA GLN A 216 7.41 11.06 -3.32
C GLN A 216 6.19 11.20 -2.40
N GLY A 217 5.09 10.56 -2.76
CA GLY A 217 3.89 10.28 -1.97
C GLY A 217 3.55 11.23 -0.82
N THR A 218 3.64 10.75 0.41
CA THR A 218 3.31 11.47 1.65
C THR A 218 3.92 12.88 1.79
N PRO A 219 5.20 13.15 1.46
CA PRO A 219 5.78 14.50 1.52
C PRO A 219 5.05 15.57 0.72
N VAL A 220 4.29 15.23 -0.32
CA VAL A 220 3.54 16.22 -1.11
C VAL A 220 2.44 16.89 -0.27
N LEU A 221 1.83 16.15 0.67
CA LEU A 221 0.81 16.68 1.57
C LEU A 221 1.35 17.81 2.46
N GLN A 222 2.55 17.62 3.01
CA GLN A 222 3.20 18.66 3.81
C GLN A 222 3.56 19.89 2.98
N GLN A 223 3.86 19.72 1.69
CA GLN A 223 4.17 20.84 0.80
C GLN A 223 2.89 21.59 0.37
N LEU A 224 1.76 20.91 0.22
CA LEU A 224 0.45 21.54 0.01
C LEU A 224 0.10 22.45 1.19
N VAL A 225 0.13 21.94 2.42
CA VAL A 225 -0.17 22.74 3.63
C VAL A 225 0.76 23.95 3.77
N ARG A 226 2.02 23.86 3.30
CA ARG A 226 2.96 25.00 3.30
C ARG A 226 2.80 25.93 2.11
N GLY A 227 1.94 25.62 1.15
CA GLY A 227 1.77 26.36 -0.09
C GLY A 227 2.98 26.29 -1.04
N SER A 228 3.84 25.30 -0.88
CA SER A 228 5.01 25.09 -1.77
C SER A 228 4.62 24.42 -3.09
N VAL A 229 3.57 23.63 -3.07
CA VAL A 229 2.88 23.09 -4.25
C VAL A 229 1.37 23.28 -4.06
N ALA A 230 0.62 23.30 -5.16
CA ALA A 230 -0.84 23.38 -5.17
C ALA A 230 -1.50 22.11 -5.72
N ALA A 231 -0.73 21.22 -6.32
CA ALA A 231 -1.21 19.91 -6.77
C ALA A 231 -0.10 18.85 -6.77
N GLY A 232 -0.53 17.59 -6.70
CA GLY A 232 0.36 16.43 -6.79
C GLY A 232 -0.39 15.12 -6.75
N MET A 233 0.32 14.03 -6.53
CA MET A 233 -0.23 12.70 -6.36
C MET A 233 0.08 12.19 -4.96
N THR A 234 -0.88 11.53 -4.32
CA THR A 234 -0.71 10.96 -2.99
C THR A 234 -1.60 9.73 -2.79
N PHE A 235 -1.46 9.10 -1.64
CA PHE A 235 -2.25 7.95 -1.22
C PHE A 235 -3.47 8.40 -0.42
N ASN A 236 -4.61 7.72 -0.62
CA ASN A 236 -5.88 8.06 0.03
C ASN A 236 -5.81 8.00 1.57
N GLY A 237 -5.14 6.98 2.13
CA GLY A 237 -4.98 6.83 3.58
C GLY A 237 -4.14 7.94 4.18
N ASP A 238 -2.99 8.27 3.60
CA ASP A 238 -2.15 9.37 4.04
C ASP A 238 -2.90 10.71 4.02
N TYR A 239 -3.66 10.96 2.95
CA TYR A 239 -4.49 12.19 2.87
C TYR A 239 -5.46 12.26 4.06
N LEU A 240 -6.18 11.20 4.36
CA LEU A 240 -7.14 11.20 5.46
C LEU A 240 -6.45 11.29 6.82
N PHE A 241 -5.34 10.59 7.00
CA PHE A 241 -4.53 10.66 8.22
C PHE A 241 -4.08 12.09 8.52
N PHE A 242 -3.42 12.75 7.56
CA PHE A 242 -2.94 14.13 7.75
C PHE A 242 -4.09 15.13 7.91
N LYS A 243 -5.21 14.92 7.22
CA LYS A 243 -6.41 15.75 7.41
C LYS A 243 -7.02 15.59 8.80
N SER A 244 -6.93 14.41 9.40
CA SER A 244 -7.40 14.19 10.78
C SER A 244 -6.50 14.85 11.82
N GLU A 245 -5.19 14.92 11.57
CA GLU A 245 -4.20 15.54 12.45
C GLU A 245 -4.18 17.10 12.34
N ASP A 246 -4.44 17.64 11.15
CA ASP A 246 -4.46 19.08 10.87
C ASP A 246 -5.69 19.47 10.03
N PRO A 247 -6.92 19.44 10.58
CA PRO A 247 -8.14 19.75 9.84
C PRO A 247 -8.18 21.19 9.29
N GLU A 248 -7.50 22.13 9.96
CA GLU A 248 -7.44 23.54 9.50
C GLU A 248 -6.50 23.69 8.30
N GLY A 249 -5.34 23.05 8.33
CA GLY A 249 -4.39 23.07 7.22
C GLY A 249 -4.90 22.31 5.98
N PHE A 250 -5.82 21.35 6.18
CA PHE A 250 -6.42 20.57 5.09
C PHE A 250 -7.83 21.05 4.71
N ALA A 251 -8.29 22.23 5.16
CA ALA A 251 -9.65 22.70 4.91
C ALA A 251 -9.99 22.83 3.40
N ASP A 252 -9.02 23.25 2.59
CA ASP A 252 -9.14 23.44 1.14
C ASP A 252 -8.32 22.43 0.32
N ILE A 253 -7.68 21.45 0.95
CA ILE A 253 -6.98 20.37 0.25
C ILE A 253 -7.96 19.22 0.00
N GLU A 254 -8.07 18.81 -1.25
CA GLU A 254 -8.97 17.74 -1.70
C GLU A 254 -8.17 16.60 -2.35
N TYR A 255 -8.65 15.37 -2.13
CA TYR A 255 -8.21 14.17 -2.80
C TYR A 255 -9.32 13.66 -3.72
N VAL A 256 -8.97 13.33 -4.95
CA VAL A 256 -9.91 12.78 -5.93
C VAL A 256 -9.28 11.64 -6.73
N ILE A 257 -10.10 10.68 -7.14
CA ILE A 257 -9.74 9.68 -8.14
C ILE A 257 -10.07 10.24 -9.51
N PRO A 258 -9.08 10.43 -10.41
CA PRO A 258 -9.30 10.98 -11.74
C PRO A 258 -10.18 10.10 -12.63
N GLU A 259 -11.01 10.75 -13.46
CA GLU A 259 -11.98 10.07 -14.35
C GLU A 259 -11.31 9.17 -15.40
N GLU A 260 -10.06 9.46 -15.77
CA GLU A 260 -9.29 8.66 -16.73
C GLU A 260 -8.78 7.34 -16.12
N GLY A 261 -9.00 7.14 -14.84
CA GLY A 261 -8.50 6.00 -14.08
C GLY A 261 -7.27 6.32 -13.24
N ALA A 262 -7.09 5.52 -12.21
CA ALA A 262 -6.01 5.66 -11.25
C ALA A 262 -5.51 4.30 -10.77
N GLU A 263 -4.43 4.31 -10.00
CA GLU A 263 -3.92 3.12 -9.36
C GLU A 263 -4.78 2.68 -8.19
N VAL A 264 -5.09 1.39 -8.15
CA VAL A 264 -5.35 0.66 -6.92
C VAL A 264 -4.14 -0.21 -6.62
N TRP A 265 -3.69 -0.22 -5.39
CA TRP A 265 -2.57 -1.06 -4.93
C TRP A 265 -2.97 -1.88 -3.71
N VAL A 266 -2.28 -2.99 -3.52
CA VAL A 266 -2.35 -3.79 -2.30
C VAL A 266 -0.95 -4.18 -1.88
N ASP A 267 -0.62 -3.90 -0.63
CA ASP A 267 0.60 -4.36 -0.01
C ASP A 267 0.38 -5.72 0.62
N ASN A 268 1.41 -6.56 0.57
CA ASN A 268 1.29 -7.97 0.88
C ASN A 268 2.38 -8.41 1.85
N MET A 269 2.01 -9.18 2.85
CA MET A 269 2.98 -9.83 3.73
C MET A 269 3.56 -11.07 3.05
N MET A 270 4.88 -11.15 2.97
CA MET A 270 5.64 -12.27 2.40
C MET A 270 6.76 -12.69 3.35
N ILE A 271 7.19 -13.93 3.24
CA ILE A 271 8.30 -14.49 4.05
C ILE A 271 9.54 -14.58 3.17
N PRO A 272 10.66 -13.91 3.51
CA PRO A 272 11.93 -14.06 2.79
C PRO A 272 12.41 -15.51 2.72
N ALA A 273 13.13 -15.85 1.64
CA ALA A 273 13.52 -17.24 1.35
C ALA A 273 14.39 -17.91 2.44
N GLU A 274 15.19 -17.12 3.16
CA GLU A 274 16.08 -17.56 4.23
C GLU A 274 15.69 -16.91 5.58
N ALA A 275 14.40 -16.62 5.78
CA ALA A 275 13.91 -16.02 7.01
C ALA A 275 14.38 -16.79 8.24
N PRO A 276 14.94 -16.12 9.27
CA PRO A 276 15.46 -16.78 10.47
C PRO A 276 14.38 -17.55 11.24
N ASN A 277 13.15 -17.01 11.29
CA ASN A 277 12.05 -17.54 12.09
C ASN A 277 10.77 -17.72 11.25
N PRO A 278 10.74 -18.60 10.22
CA PRO A 278 9.62 -18.68 9.29
C PRO A 278 8.31 -19.14 9.96
N GLU A 279 8.35 -19.94 11.01
CA GLU A 279 7.16 -20.34 11.76
C GLU A 279 6.57 -19.17 12.56
N LEU A 280 7.41 -18.32 13.15
CA LEU A 280 6.99 -17.10 13.84
C LEU A 280 6.44 -16.07 12.84
N ALA A 281 7.04 -16.00 11.63
CA ALA A 281 6.54 -15.17 10.55
C ALA A 281 5.11 -15.57 10.13
N HIS A 282 4.81 -16.86 10.00
CA HIS A 282 3.44 -17.32 9.75
C HIS A 282 2.48 -16.97 10.89
N ALA A 283 2.92 -17.10 12.15
CA ALA A 283 2.12 -16.72 13.29
C ALA A 283 1.80 -15.21 13.29
N PHE A 284 2.76 -14.37 12.89
CA PHE A 284 2.57 -12.94 12.74
C PHE A 284 1.58 -12.61 11.60
N ILE A 285 1.72 -13.23 10.44
CA ILE A 285 0.80 -13.05 9.31
C ILE A 285 -0.61 -13.46 9.72
N ASP A 286 -0.78 -14.63 10.35
CA ASP A 286 -2.09 -15.10 10.82
C ASP A 286 -2.71 -14.17 11.89
N TYR A 287 -1.88 -13.59 12.76
CA TYR A 287 -2.29 -12.61 13.75
C TYR A 287 -2.82 -11.32 13.11
N ILE A 288 -2.11 -10.77 12.12
CA ILE A 288 -2.54 -9.58 11.37
C ILE A 288 -3.86 -9.84 10.60
N LEU A 289 -4.08 -11.06 10.12
CA LEU A 289 -5.29 -11.45 9.40
C LEU A 289 -6.51 -11.69 10.31
N ARG A 290 -6.38 -11.56 11.65
CA ARG A 290 -7.55 -11.56 12.56
C ARG A 290 -8.44 -10.35 12.26
N ALA A 291 -9.74 -10.51 12.36
CA ALA A 291 -10.71 -9.45 12.06
C ALA A 291 -10.49 -8.19 12.92
N GLU A 292 -10.32 -8.39 14.23
CA GLU A 292 -10.08 -7.30 15.18
C GLU A 292 -8.74 -6.59 14.98
N VAL A 293 -7.68 -7.32 14.62
CA VAL A 293 -6.35 -6.77 14.36
C VAL A 293 -6.34 -6.00 13.04
N GLY A 294 -6.95 -6.56 11.98
CA GLY A 294 -7.09 -5.88 10.70
C GLY A 294 -7.92 -4.60 10.80
N ALA A 295 -9.00 -4.62 11.60
CA ALA A 295 -9.79 -3.42 11.86
C ALA A 295 -9.01 -2.37 12.66
N GLN A 296 -8.29 -2.77 13.72
CA GLN A 296 -7.45 -1.88 14.49
C GLN A 296 -6.39 -1.20 13.62
N LEU A 297 -5.72 -1.97 12.75
CA LEU A 297 -4.71 -1.46 11.85
C LEU A 297 -5.26 -0.39 10.90
N SER A 298 -6.40 -0.68 10.24
CA SER A 298 -7.05 0.27 9.33
C SER A 298 -7.57 1.51 10.05
N ASN A 299 -8.16 1.38 11.23
CA ASN A 299 -8.63 2.51 12.03
C ASN A 299 -7.47 3.41 12.51
N TRP A 300 -6.27 2.84 12.66
CA TRP A 300 -5.08 3.59 13.08
C TRP A 300 -4.41 4.33 11.91
N ASN A 301 -4.21 3.65 10.76
CA ASN A 301 -3.45 4.21 9.63
C ASN A 301 -4.31 4.78 8.52
N TYR A 302 -5.64 4.67 8.62
CA TYR A 302 -6.64 5.16 7.66
C TYR A 302 -6.60 4.48 6.28
N TYR A 303 -5.90 3.37 6.12
CA TYR A 303 -5.95 2.59 4.88
C TYR A 303 -7.07 1.53 4.90
N SER A 304 -7.50 1.13 3.71
CA SER A 304 -8.55 0.12 3.56
C SER A 304 -8.06 -1.27 3.99
N SER A 305 -8.89 -1.97 4.75
CA SER A 305 -8.61 -3.35 5.14
C SER A 305 -8.91 -4.32 3.99
N PRO A 306 -8.02 -5.24 3.65
CA PRO A 306 -8.33 -6.35 2.75
C PRO A 306 -9.14 -7.46 3.42
N ASN A 307 -9.42 -7.35 4.72
CA ASN A 307 -10.06 -8.36 5.55
C ASN A 307 -11.57 -8.12 5.60
N ALA A 308 -12.36 -8.99 4.94
CA ALA A 308 -13.82 -8.89 4.90
C ALA A 308 -14.46 -8.99 6.30
N ALA A 309 -13.87 -9.77 7.21
CA ALA A 309 -14.36 -9.92 8.56
C ALA A 309 -14.10 -8.67 9.43
N ALA A 310 -13.14 -7.82 9.05
CA ALA A 310 -12.84 -6.56 9.72
C ALA A 310 -13.80 -5.41 9.36
N LEU A 311 -14.41 -5.45 8.16
CA LEU A 311 -15.23 -4.34 7.63
C LEU A 311 -16.30 -3.83 8.61
N PRO A 312 -17.06 -4.67 9.34
CA PRO A 312 -18.07 -4.19 10.31
C PRO A 312 -17.48 -3.48 11.53
N MET A 313 -16.17 -3.53 11.73
CA MET A 313 -15.45 -2.95 12.88
C MET A 313 -14.70 -1.67 12.49
N LEU A 314 -14.73 -1.29 11.21
CA LEU A 314 -14.08 -0.07 10.74
C LEU A 314 -14.86 1.17 11.17
N ASP A 315 -14.13 2.23 11.47
CA ASP A 315 -14.70 3.55 11.71
C ASP A 315 -15.48 4.03 10.49
N GLU A 316 -16.58 4.77 10.72
CA GLU A 316 -17.49 5.21 9.65
C GLU A 316 -16.77 5.99 8.54
N VAL A 317 -15.76 6.76 8.88
CA VAL A 317 -14.96 7.55 7.94
C VAL A 317 -14.20 6.68 6.93
N LEU A 318 -13.83 5.47 7.30
CA LEU A 318 -13.13 4.52 6.42
C LEU A 318 -14.08 3.79 5.44
N GLN A 319 -15.38 3.83 5.71
CA GLN A 319 -16.40 3.17 4.89
C GLN A 319 -16.94 4.08 3.77
N GLN A 320 -16.31 5.23 3.53
CA GLN A 320 -16.72 6.25 2.57
C GLN A 320 -15.51 6.75 1.75
N PRO A 321 -15.76 7.40 0.59
CA PRO A 321 -14.70 8.09 -0.12
C PRO A 321 -13.98 9.13 0.76
N PRO A 322 -12.65 9.28 0.62
CA PRO A 322 -11.82 8.68 -0.42
C PRO A 322 -11.22 7.31 -0.06
N ILE A 323 -11.50 6.75 1.13
CA ILE A 323 -10.89 5.47 1.56
C ILE A 323 -11.55 4.29 0.90
N THR A 324 -12.88 4.23 0.94
CA THR A 324 -13.65 3.26 0.17
C THR A 324 -14.19 3.97 -1.06
N PRO A 325 -13.60 3.74 -2.25
CA PRO A 325 -14.08 4.32 -3.49
C PRO A 325 -15.53 3.92 -3.80
N THR A 326 -16.26 4.77 -4.51
CA THR A 326 -17.58 4.42 -5.03
C THR A 326 -17.50 3.30 -6.07
N ASP A 327 -18.61 2.60 -6.34
CA ASP A 327 -18.66 1.56 -7.38
C ASP A 327 -18.19 2.09 -8.75
N ALA A 328 -18.52 3.34 -9.08
CA ALA A 328 -18.11 3.97 -10.34
C ALA A 328 -16.60 4.26 -10.39
N GLU A 329 -16.01 4.69 -9.29
CA GLU A 329 -14.54 4.88 -9.18
C GLU A 329 -13.82 3.54 -9.24
N MET A 330 -14.36 2.51 -8.57
CA MET A 330 -13.79 1.15 -8.62
C MET A 330 -13.70 0.58 -10.03
N GLU A 331 -14.63 0.92 -10.93
CA GLU A 331 -14.59 0.51 -12.34
C GLU A 331 -13.43 1.14 -13.13
N THR A 332 -12.89 2.28 -12.66
CA THR A 332 -11.78 2.99 -13.30
C THR A 332 -10.41 2.68 -12.68
N LEU A 333 -10.40 2.03 -11.52
CA LEU A 333 -9.18 1.68 -10.82
C LEU A 333 -8.49 0.46 -11.43
N THR A 334 -7.17 0.50 -11.51
CA THR A 334 -6.37 -0.55 -12.13
C THR A 334 -5.13 -0.87 -11.30
N PHE A 335 -4.82 -2.16 -11.13
CA PHE A 335 -3.55 -2.57 -10.54
C PHE A 335 -2.40 -2.30 -11.51
N ILE A 336 -1.32 -1.69 -11.02
CA ILE A 336 -0.08 -1.57 -11.79
C ILE A 336 0.43 -2.97 -12.15
N PRO A 337 0.71 -3.23 -13.45
CA PRO A 337 1.19 -4.54 -13.89
C PRO A 337 2.62 -4.81 -13.43
N SER A 338 2.91 -6.04 -13.07
CA SER A 338 4.29 -6.49 -12.81
C SER A 338 5.04 -6.63 -14.13
N LEU A 339 5.90 -5.66 -14.45
CA LEU A 339 6.74 -5.70 -15.63
C LEU A 339 7.97 -6.59 -15.43
N LYS A 340 8.37 -7.32 -16.48
CA LYS A 340 9.44 -8.33 -16.46
C LYS A 340 10.31 -8.21 -17.71
N GLY A 341 11.55 -8.73 -17.63
CA GLY A 341 12.45 -8.88 -18.77
C GLY A 341 12.63 -7.59 -19.58
N ASP A 342 12.38 -7.66 -20.88
CA ASP A 342 12.58 -6.56 -21.82
C ASP A 342 11.64 -5.37 -21.56
N ASP A 343 10.42 -5.61 -21.07
CA ASP A 343 9.45 -4.54 -20.80
C ASP A 343 9.85 -3.73 -19.55
N LEU A 344 10.35 -4.41 -18.51
CA LEU A 344 10.91 -3.73 -17.35
C LEU A 344 12.16 -2.91 -17.71
N GLN A 345 13.07 -3.49 -18.53
CA GLN A 345 14.26 -2.79 -18.97
C GLN A 345 13.90 -1.56 -19.83
N PHE A 346 12.88 -1.68 -20.66
CA PHE A 346 12.38 -0.58 -21.47
C PHE A 346 11.80 0.54 -20.60
N LEU A 347 10.92 0.22 -19.65
CA LEU A 347 10.39 1.20 -18.71
C LEU A 347 11.53 1.94 -17.97
N GLN A 348 12.51 1.20 -17.45
CA GLN A 348 13.67 1.77 -16.76
C GLN A 348 14.53 2.65 -17.68
N GLN A 349 14.64 2.30 -18.95
CA GLN A 349 15.35 3.14 -19.94
C GLN A 349 14.60 4.45 -20.16
N VAL A 350 13.31 4.36 -20.43
CA VAL A 350 12.43 5.52 -20.63
C VAL A 350 12.45 6.45 -19.40
N TRP A 351 12.36 5.87 -18.21
CA TRP A 351 12.39 6.66 -16.97
C TRP A 351 13.73 7.36 -16.74
N ARG A 352 14.87 6.69 -16.98
CA ARG A 352 16.19 7.36 -16.93
C ARG A 352 16.30 8.54 -17.87
N GLU A 353 15.63 8.50 -19.02
CA GLU A 353 15.57 9.67 -19.92
C GLU A 353 14.75 10.80 -19.30
N VAL A 354 13.65 10.48 -18.66
CA VAL A 354 12.82 11.45 -17.93
C VAL A 354 13.61 12.11 -16.79
N GLU A 355 14.35 11.35 -16.01
CA GLU A 355 15.14 11.89 -14.89
C GLU A 355 16.30 12.75 -15.36
N SER A 356 17.00 12.34 -16.43
CA SER A 356 18.27 12.96 -16.85
C SER A 356 18.13 14.25 -17.62
N ARG A 357 16.94 14.55 -18.18
CA ARG A 357 16.64 15.76 -18.95
C ARG A 357 15.79 16.74 -18.15
#